data_4c434cfd7404b32f201c73af17c7b722
#
_entry.id   4c434cfd7404b32f201c73af17c7b722
#
_cell.length_a   1.000
_cell.length_b   1.000
_cell.length_c   1.000
_cell.angle_alpha   90.00
_cell.angle_beta   90.00
_cell.angle_gamma   90.00
#
_symmetry.space_group_name_H-M   'P 1'
#
loop_
_entity.id
_entity.type
_entity.pdbx_description
1 polymer ?
#
loop_
_entity_poly.entity_id
_entity_poly.type
_entity_poly.pdbx_seq_one_letter_code
_entity_poly.pdbx_strand_id
1 'polypeptide(L)'
;MQAGAQPSTVRRSRARYQILGLLAAGTMINYLDRTVLGIAAPQLTKELGINAALMGVIFSAFSWSYVASQIPGGLFLDRFGSKLTYFLSMTLWSLCTLAQGLVTGVGALFACRLGLGVTESPCFPTNSRVVATWFPQTERAFATGTYTVGEYVGLAFFSPLLFALMGAFGWRMLFYVVGAAGIVFGLIWWRFYREPREHPAANDAELDYIEAGGGLTRHSSSANNGKRPKVDWRDIGRLLKHRQLTGICLGQFAGNSTLVFFLTWFPTYLATERHMGWLKIGFFAIMPFIAASVGVMFGGTFSDWLLRRGKSPNVARKLPIIAGLLLASTIVLANFVQSNTAVIAILSLAFFAQGMAALGWTLVSDIAPDGMLGLTGGIFNVAANLAGIITPLVIGLIVSATGSFVGALAFIGVIALIGAASYIFVVGDIKRITL
;
A
#
# COMPACT_ATOMS: atom_id res chain seq x y z
N MET A 1 21.55 -25.11 -45.59
CA MET A 1 22.29 -25.38 -44.35
C MET A 1 22.03 -24.23 -43.43
N GLN A 2 21.04 -24.36 -42.53
CA GLN A 2 20.80 -23.38 -41.46
C GLN A 2 21.76 -23.76 -40.33
N ALA A 3 22.70 -22.86 -40.03
CA ALA A 3 23.57 -22.99 -38.87
C ALA A 3 22.70 -22.83 -37.61
N GLY A 4 22.51 -23.92 -36.89
CA GLY A 4 21.86 -23.91 -35.58
C GLY A 4 22.67 -23.04 -34.62
N ALA A 5 22.10 -21.94 -34.21
CA ALA A 5 22.63 -21.14 -33.13
C ALA A 5 22.70 -22.01 -31.87
N GLN A 6 23.91 -22.38 -31.45
CA GLN A 6 24.11 -23.02 -30.15
C GLN A 6 23.63 -22.08 -29.04
N PRO A 7 22.85 -22.56 -28.07
CA PRO A 7 22.46 -21.71 -26.93
C PRO A 7 23.73 -21.28 -26.19
N SER A 8 23.93 -19.98 -26.09
CA SER A 8 25.06 -19.41 -25.35
C SER A 8 25.05 -19.94 -23.92
N THR A 9 26.11 -20.57 -23.46
CA THR A 9 26.34 -21.07 -22.10
C THR A 9 26.59 -19.96 -21.11
N VAL A 10 26.35 -18.71 -21.48
CA VAL A 10 26.53 -17.54 -20.62
C VAL A 10 25.49 -17.53 -19.52
N ARG A 11 25.94 -17.63 -18.27
CA ARG A 11 25.06 -17.59 -17.09
C ARG A 11 24.35 -16.23 -17.05
N ARG A 12 23.03 -16.25 -16.87
CA ARG A 12 22.21 -15.02 -16.73
C ARG A 12 22.71 -14.18 -15.57
N SER A 13 22.84 -12.88 -15.79
CA SER A 13 23.07 -11.93 -14.71
C SER A 13 21.85 -11.86 -13.78
N ARG A 14 21.99 -11.14 -12.66
CA ARG A 14 20.93 -11.01 -11.65
C ARG A 14 20.58 -9.54 -11.42
N ALA A 15 20.73 -8.70 -12.45
CA ALA A 15 20.49 -7.26 -12.37
C ALA A 15 19.04 -6.94 -11.96
N ARG A 16 18.06 -7.73 -12.42
CA ARG A 16 16.65 -7.56 -12.04
C ARG A 16 16.41 -7.63 -10.54
N TYR A 17 17.16 -8.45 -9.80
CA TYR A 17 17.01 -8.53 -8.34
C TYR A 17 17.61 -7.31 -7.61
N GLN A 18 18.63 -6.65 -8.19
CA GLN A 18 19.14 -5.38 -7.67
C GLN A 18 18.07 -4.29 -7.81
N ILE A 19 17.39 -4.25 -8.96
CA ILE A 19 16.28 -3.33 -9.19
C ILE A 19 15.11 -3.65 -8.25
N LEU A 20 14.80 -4.93 -8.01
CA LEU A 20 13.79 -5.32 -7.03
C LEU A 20 14.15 -4.84 -5.62
N GLY A 21 15.41 -4.93 -5.22
CA GLY A 21 15.91 -4.40 -3.97
C GLY A 21 15.71 -2.88 -3.84
N LEU A 22 15.96 -2.13 -4.93
CA LEU A 22 15.69 -0.69 -4.98
C LEU A 22 14.19 -0.40 -4.87
N LEU A 23 13.32 -1.16 -5.55
CA LEU A 23 11.87 -1.01 -5.41
C LEU A 23 11.40 -1.29 -3.97
N ALA A 24 11.88 -2.36 -3.37
CA ALA A 24 11.54 -2.71 -1.99
C ALA A 24 11.98 -1.62 -0.99
N ALA A 25 13.20 -1.12 -1.12
CA ALA A 25 13.71 -0.03 -0.27
C ALA A 25 12.92 1.27 -0.47
N GLY A 26 12.61 1.63 -1.72
CA GLY A 26 11.80 2.81 -2.01
C GLY A 26 10.37 2.71 -1.48
N THR A 27 9.75 1.53 -1.58
CA THR A 27 8.41 1.29 -1.04
C THR A 27 8.42 1.32 0.50
N MET A 28 9.49 0.83 1.11
CA MET A 28 9.71 0.92 2.55
C MET A 28 9.74 2.37 3.03
N ILE A 29 10.51 3.24 2.37
CA ILE A 29 10.56 4.69 2.66
C ILE A 29 9.19 5.32 2.47
N ASN A 30 8.47 4.98 1.40
CA ASN A 30 7.12 5.45 1.11
C ASN A 30 6.16 5.21 2.29
N TYR A 31 6.16 4.02 2.87
CA TYR A 31 5.31 3.70 4.01
C TYR A 31 5.78 4.33 5.32
N LEU A 32 7.09 4.55 5.49
CA LEU A 32 7.60 5.34 6.61
C LEU A 32 7.08 6.78 6.58
N ASP A 33 7.08 7.42 5.40
CA ASP A 33 6.53 8.77 5.21
C ASP A 33 5.04 8.86 5.59
N ARG A 34 4.27 7.82 5.26
CA ARG A 34 2.84 7.75 5.63
C ARG A 34 2.62 7.59 7.14
N THR A 35 3.50 6.87 7.80
CA THR A 35 3.35 6.50 9.22
C THR A 35 3.91 7.56 10.16
N VAL A 36 4.92 8.31 9.73
CA VAL A 36 5.65 9.27 10.57
C VAL A 36 4.73 10.29 11.22
N LEU A 37 3.70 10.77 10.53
CA LEU A 37 2.71 11.69 11.10
C LEU A 37 1.87 11.02 12.19
N GLY A 38 1.51 9.74 12.04
CA GLY A 38 0.82 8.96 13.07
C GLY A 38 1.62 8.84 14.35
N ILE A 39 2.95 8.63 14.23
CA ILE A 39 3.87 8.59 15.36
C ILE A 39 4.01 9.97 16.01
N ALA A 40 4.10 11.05 15.21
CA ALA A 40 4.25 12.41 15.67
C ALA A 40 2.97 12.96 16.34
N ALA A 41 1.79 12.46 15.94
CA ALA A 41 0.49 13.03 16.28
C ALA A 41 0.28 13.33 17.77
N PRO A 42 0.62 12.46 18.74
CA PRO A 42 0.38 12.74 20.16
C PRO A 42 1.13 13.97 20.71
N GLN A 43 2.37 14.23 20.24
CA GLN A 43 3.10 15.45 20.65
C GLN A 43 2.68 16.66 19.82
N LEU A 44 2.50 16.47 18.52
CA LEU A 44 2.12 17.52 17.58
C LEU A 44 0.75 18.11 17.90
N THR A 45 -0.24 17.30 18.29
CA THR A 45 -1.57 17.76 18.71
C THR A 45 -1.50 18.64 19.95
N LYS A 46 -0.64 18.30 20.93
CA LYS A 46 -0.45 19.11 22.14
C LYS A 46 0.22 20.44 21.82
N GLU A 47 1.25 20.44 20.98
CA GLU A 47 2.02 21.64 20.66
C GLU A 47 1.25 22.62 19.77
N LEU A 48 0.52 22.11 18.76
CA LEU A 48 -0.24 22.97 17.84
C LEU A 48 -1.70 23.19 18.25
N GLY A 49 -2.12 22.67 19.41
CA GLY A 49 -3.51 22.82 19.89
C GLY A 49 -4.56 22.14 18.99
N ILE A 50 -4.22 21.03 18.35
CA ILE A 50 -5.07 20.32 17.40
C ILE A 50 -5.96 19.31 18.15
N ASN A 51 -7.28 19.36 17.94
CA ASN A 51 -8.17 18.32 18.46
C ASN A 51 -8.19 17.07 17.55
N ALA A 52 -8.76 15.97 18.03
CA ALA A 52 -8.77 14.70 17.30
C ALA A 52 -9.53 14.79 15.96
N ALA A 53 -10.63 15.56 15.89
CA ALA A 53 -11.37 15.76 14.64
C ALA A 53 -10.52 16.42 13.57
N LEU A 54 -9.82 17.51 13.91
CA LEU A 54 -8.92 18.20 12.98
C LEU A 54 -7.71 17.34 12.61
N MET A 55 -7.19 16.53 13.55
CA MET A 55 -6.13 15.58 13.25
C MET A 55 -6.60 14.50 12.24
N GLY A 56 -7.85 14.03 12.34
CA GLY A 56 -8.47 13.16 11.34
C GLY A 56 -8.52 13.79 9.94
N VAL A 57 -8.85 15.11 9.86
CA VAL A 57 -8.80 15.87 8.59
C VAL A 57 -7.38 15.91 8.03
N ILE A 58 -6.37 16.19 8.86
CA ILE A 58 -4.96 16.25 8.45
C ILE A 58 -4.47 14.89 7.95
N PHE A 59 -4.81 13.81 8.63
CA PHE A 59 -4.49 12.46 8.17
C PHE A 59 -5.12 12.15 6.81
N SER A 60 -6.39 12.53 6.61
CA SER A 60 -7.11 12.25 5.36
C SER A 60 -6.65 13.12 4.18
N ALA A 61 -6.08 14.30 4.43
CA ALA A 61 -5.66 15.26 3.40
C ALA A 61 -4.70 14.64 2.36
N PHE A 62 -3.79 13.77 2.81
CA PHE A 62 -2.92 13.00 1.93
C PHE A 62 -3.73 12.21 0.90
N SER A 63 -4.73 11.45 1.34
CA SER A 63 -5.52 10.58 0.45
C SER A 63 -6.37 11.37 -0.54
N TRP A 64 -6.83 12.57 -0.18
CA TRP A 64 -7.58 13.44 -1.10
C TRP A 64 -6.76 13.80 -2.33
N SER A 65 -5.58 14.35 -2.09
CA SER A 65 -4.69 14.78 -3.17
C SER A 65 -4.06 13.58 -3.90
N TYR A 66 -3.77 12.51 -3.20
CA TYR A 66 -3.24 11.27 -3.78
C TYR A 66 -4.21 10.69 -4.83
N VAL A 67 -5.50 10.54 -4.49
CA VAL A 67 -6.53 10.04 -5.41
C VAL A 67 -6.72 10.97 -6.60
N ALA A 68 -6.82 12.28 -6.36
CA ALA A 68 -6.98 13.26 -7.42
C ALA A 68 -5.79 13.28 -8.40
N SER A 69 -4.59 12.98 -7.92
CA SER A 69 -3.36 13.06 -8.70
C SER A 69 -2.95 11.73 -9.34
N GLN A 70 -3.65 10.62 -9.12
CA GLN A 70 -3.29 9.33 -9.71
C GLN A 70 -3.29 9.33 -11.24
N ILE A 71 -4.31 9.93 -11.86
CA ILE A 71 -4.39 10.02 -13.34
C ILE A 71 -3.30 10.95 -13.88
N PRO A 72 -3.14 12.19 -13.41
CA PRO A 72 -2.02 13.05 -13.81
C PRO A 72 -0.65 12.41 -13.60
N GLY A 73 -0.46 11.73 -12.47
CA GLY A 73 0.78 11.01 -12.14
C GLY A 73 1.09 9.87 -13.12
N GLY A 74 0.08 9.12 -13.53
CA GLY A 74 0.22 8.10 -14.57
C GLY A 74 0.59 8.68 -15.93
N LEU A 75 -0.02 9.80 -16.33
CA LEU A 75 0.33 10.51 -17.57
C LEU A 75 1.75 11.07 -17.53
N PHE A 76 2.19 11.55 -16.38
CA PHE A 76 3.57 12.00 -16.17
C PHE A 76 4.55 10.83 -16.33
N LEU A 77 4.26 9.68 -15.75
CA LEU A 77 5.05 8.45 -15.91
C LEU A 77 5.15 8.02 -17.38
N ASP A 78 4.03 8.04 -18.10
CA ASP A 78 4.01 7.67 -19.53
C ASP A 78 4.87 8.58 -20.38
N ARG A 79 4.92 9.87 -20.03
CA ARG A 79 5.69 10.88 -20.80
C ARG A 79 7.18 10.85 -20.47
N PHE A 80 7.54 10.73 -19.20
CA PHE A 80 8.92 10.94 -18.74
C PHE A 80 9.65 9.66 -18.34
N GLY A 81 8.97 8.50 -18.31
CA GLY A 81 9.55 7.20 -18.00
C GLY A 81 9.81 6.98 -16.50
N SER A 82 10.18 5.74 -16.15
CA SER A 82 10.26 5.30 -14.76
C SER A 82 11.35 5.99 -13.95
N LYS A 83 12.52 6.24 -14.58
CA LYS A 83 13.69 6.81 -13.89
C LYS A 83 13.43 8.20 -13.34
N LEU A 84 13.00 9.12 -14.21
CA LEU A 84 12.77 10.51 -13.84
C LEU A 84 11.54 10.65 -12.94
N THR A 85 10.46 9.94 -13.28
CA THR A 85 9.22 10.00 -12.50
C THR A 85 9.45 9.57 -11.06
N TYR A 86 10.10 8.43 -10.83
CA TYR A 86 10.36 7.94 -9.48
C TYR A 86 11.30 8.86 -8.69
N PHE A 87 12.36 9.36 -9.35
CA PHE A 87 13.30 10.30 -8.75
C PHE A 87 12.61 11.59 -8.28
N LEU A 88 11.83 12.21 -9.17
CA LEU A 88 11.12 13.45 -8.85
C LEU A 88 10.06 13.21 -7.78
N SER A 89 9.26 12.15 -7.92
CA SER A 89 8.27 11.79 -6.92
C SER A 89 8.91 11.59 -5.54
N MET A 90 9.95 10.74 -5.45
CA MET A 90 10.68 10.47 -4.21
C MET A 90 11.23 11.75 -3.59
N THR A 91 11.92 12.56 -4.37
CA THR A 91 12.54 13.79 -3.87
C THR A 91 11.50 14.81 -3.41
N LEU A 92 10.44 15.03 -4.20
CA LEU A 92 9.42 16.03 -3.87
C LEU A 92 8.57 15.61 -2.68
N TRP A 93 8.15 14.34 -2.59
CA TRP A 93 7.41 13.93 -1.40
C TRP A 93 8.27 13.97 -0.14
N SER A 94 9.56 13.61 -0.24
CA SER A 94 10.49 13.69 0.89
C SER A 94 10.75 15.13 1.33
N LEU A 95 10.77 16.09 0.39
CA LEU A 95 10.78 17.52 0.71
C LEU A 95 9.49 17.95 1.44
N CYS A 96 8.33 17.45 1.02
CA CYS A 96 7.07 17.69 1.73
C CYS A 96 7.10 17.09 3.14
N THR A 97 7.68 15.89 3.32
CA THR A 97 7.88 15.27 4.62
C THR A 97 8.80 16.12 5.50
N LEU A 98 9.95 16.53 4.98
CA LEU A 98 10.90 17.39 5.69
C LEU A 98 10.24 18.72 6.10
N ALA A 99 9.47 19.33 5.20
CA ALA A 99 8.74 20.57 5.45
C ALA A 99 7.72 20.43 6.60
N GLN A 100 7.12 19.25 6.80
CA GLN A 100 6.25 19.01 7.96
C GLN A 100 6.98 19.18 9.30
N GLY A 101 8.28 18.94 9.37
CA GLY A 101 9.09 19.20 10.57
C GLY A 101 9.30 20.68 10.87
N LEU A 102 9.11 21.56 9.89
CA LEU A 102 9.29 23.02 10.01
C LEU A 102 7.97 23.77 10.33
N VAL A 103 6.83 23.09 10.29
CA VAL A 103 5.53 23.76 10.45
C VAL A 103 5.33 24.29 11.87
N THR A 104 4.69 25.44 11.95
CA THR A 104 4.29 26.10 13.21
C THR A 104 2.76 26.24 13.33
N GLY A 105 2.02 25.78 12.33
CA GLY A 105 0.57 25.90 12.31
C GLY A 105 -0.12 24.83 11.44
N VAL A 106 -1.40 24.64 11.70
CA VAL A 106 -2.25 23.61 11.08
C VAL A 106 -2.35 23.74 9.57
N GLY A 107 -2.49 24.98 9.06
CA GLY A 107 -2.63 25.23 7.62
C GLY A 107 -1.41 24.79 6.82
N ALA A 108 -0.20 25.06 7.34
CA ALA A 108 1.05 24.63 6.71
C ALA A 108 1.19 23.10 6.73
N LEU A 109 0.83 22.45 7.85
CA LEU A 109 0.83 21.00 7.96
C LEU A 109 -0.14 20.38 6.96
N PHE A 110 -1.35 20.90 6.84
CA PHE A 110 -2.35 20.45 5.89
C PHE A 110 -1.87 20.60 4.44
N ALA A 111 -1.26 21.75 4.09
CA ALA A 111 -0.70 21.99 2.77
C ALA A 111 0.44 21.01 2.44
N CYS A 112 1.35 20.72 3.40
CA CYS A 112 2.39 19.72 3.22
C CYS A 112 1.81 18.31 3.00
N ARG A 113 0.72 17.96 3.67
CA ARG A 113 0.02 16.68 3.47
C ARG A 113 -0.62 16.57 2.08
N LEU A 114 -1.23 17.64 1.59
CA LEU A 114 -1.72 17.69 0.21
C LEU A 114 -0.57 17.57 -0.80
N GLY A 115 0.52 18.31 -0.60
CA GLY A 115 1.72 18.23 -1.43
C GLY A 115 2.31 16.82 -1.46
N LEU A 116 2.37 16.16 -0.30
CA LEU A 116 2.83 14.77 -0.18
C LEU A 116 1.98 13.83 -1.07
N GLY A 117 0.64 13.92 -0.98
CA GLY A 117 -0.25 13.06 -1.76
C GLY A 117 -0.12 13.27 -3.27
N VAL A 118 0.01 14.53 -3.73
CA VAL A 118 0.24 14.85 -5.14
C VAL A 118 1.54 14.22 -5.64
N THR A 119 2.63 14.42 -4.92
CA THR A 119 3.97 14.03 -5.35
C THR A 119 4.23 12.55 -5.22
N GLU A 120 3.55 11.85 -4.31
CA GLU A 120 3.67 10.41 -4.10
C GLU A 120 2.81 9.60 -5.07
N SER A 121 1.76 10.18 -5.65
CA SER A 121 0.78 9.47 -6.49
C SER A 121 1.37 8.65 -7.66
N PRO A 122 2.50 9.03 -8.32
CA PRO A 122 3.08 8.25 -9.41
C PRO A 122 3.89 7.02 -8.94
N CYS A 123 4.15 6.87 -7.63
CA CYS A 123 5.06 5.85 -7.09
C CYS A 123 4.63 4.42 -7.45
N PHE A 124 3.41 4.01 -7.09
CA PHE A 124 2.92 2.65 -7.35
C PHE A 124 2.74 2.33 -8.84
N PRO A 125 2.20 3.23 -9.68
CA PRO A 125 2.24 3.05 -11.13
C PRO A 125 3.67 2.83 -11.66
N THR A 126 4.66 3.57 -11.14
CA THR A 126 6.05 3.39 -11.53
C THR A 126 6.60 2.04 -11.08
N ASN A 127 6.32 1.58 -9.86
CA ASN A 127 6.70 0.25 -9.38
C ASN A 127 6.16 -0.84 -10.32
N SER A 128 4.88 -0.76 -10.68
CA SER A 128 4.23 -1.70 -11.59
C SER A 128 4.88 -1.69 -12.97
N ARG A 129 5.23 -0.51 -13.50
CA ARG A 129 5.93 -0.38 -14.79
C ARG A 129 7.33 -0.98 -14.73
N VAL A 130 8.10 -0.70 -13.67
CA VAL A 130 9.45 -1.26 -13.48
C VAL A 130 9.40 -2.78 -13.40
N VAL A 131 8.45 -3.35 -12.67
CA VAL A 131 8.25 -4.80 -12.62
C VAL A 131 7.89 -5.36 -14.00
N ALA A 132 7.00 -4.71 -14.74
CA ALA A 132 6.63 -5.16 -16.10
C ALA A 132 7.81 -5.08 -17.08
N THR A 133 8.75 -4.17 -16.87
CA THR A 133 9.92 -3.95 -17.72
C THR A 133 11.06 -4.92 -17.39
N TRP A 134 11.30 -5.19 -16.09
CA TRP A 134 12.43 -5.97 -15.61
C TRP A 134 12.15 -7.44 -15.36
N PHE A 135 10.87 -7.86 -15.32
CA PHE A 135 10.51 -9.23 -14.98
C PHE A 135 9.65 -9.88 -16.05
N PRO A 136 9.92 -11.16 -16.37
CA PRO A 136 9.02 -11.97 -17.19
C PRO A 136 7.67 -12.13 -16.48
N GLN A 137 6.61 -12.36 -17.24
CA GLN A 137 5.23 -12.47 -16.70
C GLN A 137 5.12 -13.48 -15.55
N THR A 138 5.87 -14.59 -15.62
CA THR A 138 5.87 -15.64 -14.60
C THR A 138 6.48 -15.22 -13.26
N GLU A 139 7.33 -14.20 -13.23
CA GLU A 139 8.02 -13.72 -12.03
C GLU A 139 7.42 -12.41 -11.47
N ARG A 140 6.47 -11.75 -12.17
CA ARG A 140 5.90 -10.45 -11.76
C ARG A 140 5.17 -10.52 -10.43
N ALA A 141 4.45 -11.62 -10.17
CA ALA A 141 3.76 -11.80 -8.90
C ALA A 141 4.75 -11.88 -7.72
N PHE A 142 5.87 -12.59 -7.91
CA PHE A 142 6.96 -12.65 -6.93
C PHE A 142 7.56 -11.25 -6.68
N ALA A 143 7.88 -10.50 -7.74
CA ALA A 143 8.47 -9.17 -7.63
C ALA A 143 7.52 -8.18 -6.92
N THR A 144 6.23 -8.20 -7.29
CA THR A 144 5.21 -7.38 -6.63
C THR A 144 5.04 -7.76 -5.16
N GLY A 145 4.96 -9.05 -4.86
CA GLY A 145 4.86 -9.56 -3.49
C GLY A 145 6.06 -9.15 -2.63
N THR A 146 7.27 -9.17 -3.21
CA THR A 146 8.51 -8.81 -2.49
C THR A 146 8.49 -7.36 -2.03
N TYR A 147 8.18 -6.39 -2.89
CA TYR A 147 8.15 -5.00 -2.45
C TYR A 147 6.94 -4.70 -1.55
N THR A 148 5.81 -5.38 -1.74
CA THR A 148 4.64 -5.22 -0.85
C THR A 148 4.91 -5.77 0.55
N VAL A 149 5.56 -6.94 0.68
CA VAL A 149 6.00 -7.42 2.00
C VAL A 149 7.03 -6.47 2.63
N GLY A 150 7.88 -5.86 1.80
CA GLY A 150 8.84 -4.83 2.22
C GLY A 150 8.18 -3.65 2.96
N GLU A 151 6.94 -3.28 2.60
CA GLU A 151 6.17 -2.24 3.29
C GLU A 151 6.02 -2.54 4.80
N TYR A 152 5.50 -3.70 5.13
CA TYR A 152 5.24 -4.10 6.52
C TYR A 152 6.52 -4.42 7.29
N VAL A 153 7.48 -5.08 6.63
CA VAL A 153 8.79 -5.39 7.22
C VAL A 153 9.53 -4.10 7.54
N GLY A 154 9.49 -3.12 6.64
CA GLY A 154 10.06 -1.80 6.87
C GLY A 154 9.45 -1.10 8.08
N LEU A 155 8.13 -1.09 8.16
CA LEU A 155 7.41 -0.51 9.30
C LEU A 155 7.76 -1.22 10.61
N ALA A 156 7.83 -2.55 10.62
CA ALA A 156 8.20 -3.31 11.79
C ALA A 156 9.62 -3.00 12.25
N PHE A 157 10.58 -2.98 11.32
CA PHE A 157 12.00 -2.81 11.62
C PHE A 157 12.33 -1.37 12.06
N PHE A 158 11.75 -0.36 11.41
CA PHE A 158 12.06 1.04 11.72
C PHE A 158 11.20 1.64 12.84
N SER A 159 10.07 1.03 13.22
CA SER A 159 9.21 1.56 14.29
C SER A 159 9.99 1.82 15.60
N PRO A 160 10.79 0.91 16.14
CA PRO A 160 11.54 1.18 17.37
C PRO A 160 12.47 2.38 17.26
N LEU A 161 13.14 2.52 16.11
CA LEU A 161 14.03 3.65 15.84
C LEU A 161 13.26 4.97 15.80
N LEU A 162 12.12 5.01 15.10
CA LEU A 162 11.29 6.21 14.99
C LEU A 162 10.73 6.62 16.36
N PHE A 163 10.26 5.66 17.16
CA PHE A 163 9.76 5.96 18.50
C PHE A 163 10.88 6.35 19.48
N ALA A 164 12.09 5.79 19.33
CA ALA A 164 13.26 6.23 20.10
C ALA A 164 13.67 7.68 19.72
N LEU A 165 13.70 8.01 18.43
CA LEU A 165 13.94 9.37 17.96
C LEU A 165 12.86 10.35 18.49
N MET A 166 11.59 9.92 18.46
CA MET A 166 10.48 10.69 19.02
C MET A 166 10.69 11.01 20.50
N GLY A 167 11.08 10.00 21.28
CA GLY A 167 11.30 10.15 22.71
C GLY A 167 12.52 11.01 23.07
N ALA A 168 13.59 10.94 22.27
CA ALA A 168 14.85 11.64 22.54
C ALA A 168 14.88 13.09 22.00
N PHE A 169 14.31 13.30 20.80
CA PHE A 169 14.49 14.57 20.05
C PHE A 169 13.16 15.24 19.68
N GLY A 170 12.03 14.61 20.01
CA GLY A 170 10.71 15.13 19.69
C GLY A 170 10.27 14.86 18.24
N TRP A 171 9.03 15.25 17.94
CA TRP A 171 8.35 14.89 16.69
C TRP A 171 8.96 15.51 15.42
N ARG A 172 9.57 16.69 15.50
CA ARG A 172 10.18 17.36 14.35
C ARG A 172 11.33 16.56 13.76
N MET A 173 12.13 15.93 14.60
CA MET A 173 13.28 15.11 14.16
C MET A 173 12.84 13.93 13.31
N LEU A 174 11.66 13.35 13.54
CA LEU A 174 11.12 12.28 12.72
C LEU A 174 11.01 12.70 11.24
N PHE A 175 10.43 13.87 11.01
CA PHE A 175 10.25 14.39 9.65
C PHE A 175 11.57 14.75 8.99
N TYR A 176 12.54 15.28 9.74
CA TYR A 176 13.86 15.58 9.21
C TYR A 176 14.61 14.32 8.80
N VAL A 177 14.62 13.29 9.66
CA VAL A 177 15.33 12.05 9.39
C VAL A 177 14.69 11.28 8.23
N VAL A 178 13.38 11.12 8.24
CA VAL A 178 12.68 10.36 7.19
C VAL A 178 12.73 11.11 5.84
N GLY A 179 12.49 12.42 5.84
CA GLY A 179 12.59 13.23 4.64
C GLY A 179 14.01 13.26 4.05
N ALA A 180 15.03 13.39 4.90
CA ALA A 180 16.43 13.34 4.45
C ALA A 180 16.77 11.94 3.88
N ALA A 181 16.35 10.86 4.54
CA ALA A 181 16.56 9.50 4.05
C ALA A 181 15.93 9.28 2.66
N GLY A 182 14.71 9.82 2.43
CA GLY A 182 14.06 9.74 1.14
C GLY A 182 14.77 10.53 0.04
N ILE A 183 15.28 11.74 0.35
CA ILE A 183 16.09 12.52 -0.61
C ILE A 183 17.37 11.76 -0.98
N VAL A 184 18.08 11.23 0.00
CA VAL A 184 19.29 10.41 -0.23
C VAL A 184 18.96 9.20 -1.08
N PHE A 185 17.85 8.51 -0.80
CA PHE A 185 17.42 7.39 -1.61
C PHE A 185 17.02 7.81 -3.02
N GLY A 186 16.40 8.95 -3.22
CA GLY A 186 16.12 9.53 -4.54
C GLY A 186 17.40 9.66 -5.38
N LEU A 187 18.49 10.14 -4.78
CA LEU A 187 19.81 10.22 -5.43
C LEU A 187 20.40 8.84 -5.74
N ILE A 188 20.24 7.88 -4.82
CA ILE A 188 20.63 6.47 -5.04
C ILE A 188 19.84 5.90 -6.24
N TRP A 189 18.51 6.09 -6.26
CA TRP A 189 17.69 5.69 -7.40
C TRP A 189 18.17 6.31 -8.71
N TRP A 190 18.39 7.61 -8.74
CA TRP A 190 18.87 8.30 -9.94
C TRP A 190 20.21 7.76 -10.46
N ARG A 191 21.12 7.40 -9.54
CA ARG A 191 22.45 6.88 -9.88
C ARG A 191 22.42 5.43 -10.34
N PHE A 192 21.62 4.56 -9.70
CA PHE A 192 21.67 3.12 -9.91
C PHE A 192 20.58 2.58 -10.81
N TYR A 193 19.38 3.18 -10.84
CA TYR A 193 18.32 2.70 -11.73
C TYR A 193 18.64 3.04 -13.20
N ARG A 194 18.47 2.04 -14.06
CA ARG A 194 18.49 2.16 -15.52
C ARG A 194 17.40 1.26 -16.09
N GLU A 195 16.99 1.49 -17.32
CA GLU A 195 16.16 0.54 -18.06
C GLU A 195 17.01 -0.71 -18.42
N PRO A 196 16.38 -1.90 -18.65
CA PRO A 196 17.12 -3.16 -18.79
C PRO A 196 18.25 -3.12 -19.81
N ARG A 197 18.01 -2.53 -20.98
CA ARG A 197 19.02 -2.43 -22.06
C ARG A 197 20.15 -1.45 -21.81
N GLU A 198 19.95 -0.52 -20.88
CA GLU A 198 20.94 0.51 -20.52
C GLU A 198 21.68 0.13 -19.23
N HIS A 199 21.29 -0.96 -18.58
CA HIS A 199 21.84 -1.31 -17.27
C HIS A 199 23.15 -2.10 -17.42
N PRO A 200 24.28 -1.59 -16.87
CA PRO A 200 25.60 -2.17 -17.11
C PRO A 200 25.79 -3.59 -16.57
N ALA A 201 24.98 -3.99 -15.58
CA ALA A 201 25.02 -5.33 -14.99
C ALA A 201 24.08 -6.33 -15.66
N ALA A 202 23.24 -5.91 -16.60
CA ALA A 202 22.36 -6.82 -17.35
C ALA A 202 23.10 -7.34 -18.57
N ASN A 203 23.27 -8.66 -18.66
CA ASN A 203 23.84 -9.30 -19.84
C ASN A 203 22.77 -9.72 -20.85
N ASP A 204 23.17 -10.00 -22.09
CA ASP A 204 22.25 -10.39 -23.16
C ASP A 204 21.40 -11.61 -22.79
N ALA A 205 21.96 -12.58 -22.08
CA ALA A 205 21.24 -13.76 -21.64
C ALA A 205 20.11 -13.45 -20.63
N GLU A 206 20.25 -12.41 -19.79
CA GLU A 206 19.17 -11.93 -18.92
C GLU A 206 18.13 -11.13 -19.71
N LEU A 207 18.56 -10.27 -20.64
CA LEU A 207 17.67 -9.50 -21.52
C LEU A 207 16.79 -10.43 -22.37
N ASP A 208 17.40 -11.45 -23.00
CA ASP A 208 16.67 -12.45 -23.80
C ASP A 208 15.65 -13.22 -22.93
N TYR A 209 16.02 -13.57 -21.71
CA TYR A 209 15.13 -14.24 -20.77
C TYR A 209 13.91 -13.37 -20.40
N ILE A 210 14.15 -12.08 -20.12
CA ILE A 210 13.10 -11.13 -19.79
C ILE A 210 12.16 -10.93 -21.00
N GLU A 211 12.71 -10.76 -22.21
CA GLU A 211 11.94 -10.57 -23.45
C GLU A 211 11.14 -11.81 -23.83
N ALA A 212 11.76 -12.99 -23.80
CA ALA A 212 11.08 -14.25 -24.07
C ALA A 212 9.93 -14.53 -23.09
N GLY A 213 10.05 -14.06 -21.85
CA GLY A 213 9.01 -14.13 -20.82
C GLY A 213 7.98 -13.00 -20.87
N GLY A 214 7.98 -12.16 -21.91
CA GLY A 214 7.00 -11.07 -22.10
C GLY A 214 7.30 -9.81 -21.28
N GLY A 215 8.57 -9.60 -20.88
CA GLY A 215 9.03 -8.34 -20.28
C GLY A 215 9.11 -7.22 -21.30
N LEU A 216 8.79 -5.98 -20.89
CA LEU A 216 8.73 -4.79 -21.76
C LEU A 216 10.08 -4.10 -21.82
N THR A 217 11.15 -4.79 -22.27
CA THR A 217 12.53 -4.26 -22.31
C THR A 217 12.75 -3.19 -23.36
N ARG A 218 11.89 -3.11 -24.37
CA ARG A 218 11.93 -2.08 -25.41
C ARG A 218 11.02 -0.93 -25.01
N HIS A 219 11.54 0.29 -25.02
CA HIS A 219 10.70 1.47 -24.92
C HIS A 219 9.67 1.44 -26.05
N SER A 220 8.44 1.10 -25.73
CA SER A 220 7.31 1.25 -26.65
C SER A 220 6.81 2.71 -26.68
N SER A 221 7.74 3.68 -26.76
CA SER A 221 7.35 5.05 -27.12
C SER A 221 6.85 5.16 -28.58
N SER A 222 6.96 4.07 -29.35
CA SER A 222 6.61 4.06 -30.77
C SER A 222 5.62 2.97 -31.20
N ALA A 223 5.18 2.06 -30.32
CA ALA A 223 4.45 0.85 -30.75
C ALA A 223 2.96 0.85 -30.40
N ASN A 224 2.39 1.90 -29.81
CA ASN A 224 0.95 1.95 -29.59
C ASN A 224 0.30 3.15 -30.28
N ASN A 225 0.41 3.20 -31.62
CA ASN A 225 -0.53 3.93 -32.48
C ASN A 225 -1.92 3.22 -32.54
N GLY A 226 -2.12 2.20 -31.72
CA GLY A 226 -3.43 1.62 -31.43
C GLY A 226 -4.19 2.59 -30.53
N LYS A 227 -5.32 3.10 -31.03
CA LYS A 227 -6.29 3.93 -30.32
C LYS A 227 -6.41 3.43 -28.88
N ARG A 228 -5.89 4.20 -27.89
CA ARG A 228 -6.20 3.93 -26.47
C ARG A 228 -7.72 3.77 -26.40
N PRO A 229 -8.24 2.70 -25.82
CA PRO A 229 -9.70 2.60 -25.66
C PRO A 229 -10.14 3.88 -24.93
N LYS A 230 -10.98 4.67 -25.58
CA LYS A 230 -11.58 5.83 -24.92
C LYS A 230 -12.37 5.28 -23.76
N VAL A 231 -11.98 5.62 -22.53
CA VAL A 231 -12.74 5.28 -21.34
C VAL A 231 -14.10 5.97 -21.49
N ASP A 232 -15.14 5.20 -21.74
CA ASP A 232 -16.50 5.72 -21.71
C ASP A 232 -16.94 5.75 -20.24
N TRP A 233 -17.36 6.93 -19.77
CA TRP A 233 -17.95 7.08 -18.44
C TRP A 233 -19.14 6.16 -18.20
N ARG A 234 -19.81 5.75 -19.27
CA ARG A 234 -20.90 4.76 -19.25
C ARG A 234 -20.42 3.38 -18.80
N ASP A 235 -19.19 3.00 -19.16
CA ASP A 235 -18.62 1.71 -18.76
C ASP A 235 -18.29 1.67 -17.26
N ILE A 236 -17.90 2.80 -16.66
CA ILE A 236 -17.76 2.92 -15.21
C ILE A 236 -19.13 2.66 -14.54
N GLY A 237 -20.18 3.31 -15.04
CA GLY A 237 -21.53 3.12 -14.50
C GLY A 237 -22.04 1.68 -14.67
N ARG A 238 -21.70 1.01 -15.78
CA ARG A 238 -22.04 -0.40 -16.00
C ARG A 238 -21.27 -1.31 -15.03
N LEU A 239 -19.96 -1.13 -14.92
CA LEU A 239 -19.11 -1.91 -14.01
C LEU A 239 -19.56 -1.78 -12.55
N LEU A 240 -19.91 -0.58 -12.10
CA LEU A 240 -20.39 -0.34 -10.73
C LEU A 240 -21.78 -0.97 -10.44
N LYS A 241 -22.55 -1.30 -11.46
CA LYS A 241 -23.82 -2.05 -11.30
C LYS A 241 -23.58 -3.55 -11.08
N HIS A 242 -22.41 -4.06 -11.44
CA HIS A 242 -22.08 -5.47 -11.20
C HIS A 242 -21.77 -5.72 -9.73
N ARG A 243 -22.62 -6.50 -9.08
CA ARG A 243 -22.53 -6.85 -7.66
C ARG A 243 -21.16 -7.43 -7.26
N GLN A 244 -20.50 -8.15 -8.18
CA GLN A 244 -19.17 -8.70 -7.96
C GLN A 244 -18.15 -7.60 -7.67
N LEU A 245 -18.06 -6.59 -8.55
CA LEU A 245 -17.12 -5.48 -8.39
C LEU A 245 -17.46 -4.64 -7.17
N THR A 246 -18.72 -4.27 -6.99
CA THR A 246 -19.14 -3.46 -5.83
C THR A 246 -18.85 -4.20 -4.52
N GLY A 247 -19.11 -5.51 -4.46
CA GLY A 247 -18.80 -6.31 -3.28
C GLY A 247 -17.31 -6.40 -2.98
N ILE A 248 -16.47 -6.59 -4.01
CA ILE A 248 -15.01 -6.60 -3.84
C ILE A 248 -14.50 -5.22 -3.40
N CYS A 249 -15.07 -4.14 -3.94
CA CYS A 249 -14.74 -2.77 -3.53
C CYS A 249 -15.06 -2.50 -2.05
N LEU A 250 -16.22 -2.97 -1.56
CA LEU A 250 -16.59 -2.86 -0.14
C LEU A 250 -15.62 -3.64 0.76
N GLY A 251 -15.25 -4.86 0.35
CA GLY A 251 -14.29 -5.65 1.10
C GLY A 251 -12.89 -5.02 1.11
N GLN A 252 -12.46 -4.43 0.00
CA GLN A 252 -11.18 -3.72 -0.08
C GLN A 252 -11.17 -2.46 0.80
N PHE A 253 -12.26 -1.69 0.78
CA PHE A 253 -12.46 -0.56 1.69
C PHE A 253 -12.32 -1.01 3.15
N ALA A 254 -12.95 -2.13 3.52
CA ALA A 254 -12.90 -2.67 4.87
C ALA A 254 -11.47 -3.08 5.29
N GLY A 255 -10.76 -3.83 4.45
CA GLY A 255 -9.38 -4.23 4.71
C GLY A 255 -8.45 -3.02 4.83
N ASN A 256 -8.59 -2.04 3.91
CA ASN A 256 -7.80 -0.82 3.95
C ASN A 256 -8.13 0.07 5.15
N SER A 257 -9.38 0.07 5.65
CA SER A 257 -9.73 0.82 6.86
C SER A 257 -8.93 0.32 8.08
N THR A 258 -8.73 -0.98 8.21
CA THR A 258 -7.87 -1.56 9.24
C THR A 258 -6.41 -1.12 9.05
N LEU A 259 -5.86 -1.20 7.83
CA LEU A 259 -4.50 -0.73 7.54
C LEU A 259 -4.32 0.75 7.89
N VAL A 260 -5.26 1.61 7.49
CA VAL A 260 -5.21 3.05 7.74
C VAL A 260 -5.24 3.36 9.24
N PHE A 261 -6.02 2.62 10.04
CA PHE A 261 -5.98 2.75 11.50
C PHE A 261 -4.56 2.50 12.04
N PHE A 262 -3.89 1.42 11.61
CA PHE A 262 -2.53 1.12 12.06
C PHE A 262 -1.50 2.17 11.63
N LEU A 263 -1.67 2.77 10.45
CA LEU A 263 -0.74 3.80 9.95
C LEU A 263 -0.96 5.18 10.59
N THR A 264 -2.16 5.48 11.07
CA THR A 264 -2.53 6.84 11.52
C THR A 264 -2.79 6.93 13.01
N TRP A 265 -3.73 6.16 13.53
CA TRP A 265 -4.26 6.30 14.88
C TRP A 265 -3.68 5.32 15.91
N PHE A 266 -3.11 4.22 15.47
CA PHE A 266 -2.54 3.20 16.36
C PHE A 266 -1.48 3.72 17.33
N PRO A 267 -0.49 4.56 16.91
CA PRO A 267 0.46 5.16 17.85
C PRO A 267 -0.23 6.05 18.90
N THR A 268 -1.22 6.84 18.48
CA THR A 268 -1.99 7.70 19.38
C THR A 268 -2.81 6.86 20.36
N TYR A 269 -3.46 5.79 19.91
CA TYR A 269 -4.19 4.86 20.78
C TYR A 269 -3.29 4.29 21.88
N LEU A 270 -2.08 3.83 21.53
CA LEU A 270 -1.14 3.28 22.52
C LEU A 270 -0.63 4.33 23.50
N ALA A 271 -0.41 5.57 23.03
CA ALA A 271 0.10 6.66 23.85
C ALA A 271 -0.97 7.23 24.80
N THR A 272 -2.19 7.46 24.28
CA THR A 272 -3.24 8.19 25.02
C THR A 272 -4.20 7.30 25.75
N GLU A 273 -4.69 6.22 25.15
CA GLU A 273 -5.65 5.29 25.77
C GLU A 273 -4.95 4.24 26.64
N ARG A 274 -3.76 3.78 26.21
CA ARG A 274 -3.01 2.75 26.93
C ARG A 274 -1.87 3.28 27.77
N HIS A 275 -1.62 4.59 27.75
CA HIS A 275 -0.62 5.30 28.54
C HIS A 275 0.80 4.68 28.46
N MET A 276 1.18 4.19 27.27
CA MET A 276 2.49 3.58 27.05
C MET A 276 3.54 4.64 26.76
N GLY A 277 4.76 4.47 27.30
CA GLY A 277 5.92 5.29 26.96
C GLY A 277 6.44 4.97 25.54
N TRP A 278 7.09 5.94 24.90
CA TRP A 278 7.51 5.90 23.49
C TRP A 278 8.35 4.66 23.13
N LEU A 279 9.34 4.34 23.95
CA LEU A 279 10.20 3.17 23.70
C LEU A 279 9.39 1.87 23.73
N LYS A 280 8.47 1.74 24.68
CA LYS A 280 7.60 0.58 24.81
C LYS A 280 6.64 0.45 23.62
N ILE A 281 6.08 1.57 23.16
CA ILE A 281 5.25 1.60 21.94
C ILE A 281 6.06 1.10 20.74
N GLY A 282 7.30 1.58 20.57
CA GLY A 282 8.17 1.18 19.47
C GLY A 282 8.39 -0.33 19.38
N PHE A 283 8.67 -0.97 20.50
CA PHE A 283 8.83 -2.44 20.54
C PHE A 283 7.53 -3.18 20.32
N PHE A 284 6.43 -2.73 20.92
CA PHE A 284 5.12 -3.38 20.73
C PHE A 284 4.57 -3.19 19.31
N ALA A 285 4.89 -2.07 18.66
CA ALA A 285 4.45 -1.83 17.27
C ALA A 285 5.07 -2.80 16.25
N ILE A 286 6.19 -3.44 16.57
CA ILE A 286 6.81 -4.46 15.69
C ILE A 286 5.82 -5.62 15.43
N MET A 287 5.15 -6.10 16.48
CA MET A 287 4.33 -7.32 16.42
C MET A 287 3.18 -7.24 15.39
N PRO A 288 2.32 -6.19 15.39
CA PRO A 288 1.25 -6.08 14.39
C PRO A 288 1.77 -6.04 12.96
N PHE A 289 2.86 -5.31 12.68
CA PHE A 289 3.40 -5.19 11.32
C PHE A 289 4.03 -6.50 10.82
N ILE A 290 4.77 -7.22 11.68
CA ILE A 290 5.24 -8.58 11.33
C ILE A 290 4.06 -9.51 11.12
N ALA A 291 3.07 -9.47 12.00
CA ALA A 291 1.87 -10.30 11.87
C ALA A 291 1.15 -10.05 10.54
N ALA A 292 1.03 -8.79 10.10
CA ALA A 292 0.45 -8.45 8.80
C ALA A 292 1.27 -9.03 7.63
N SER A 293 2.62 -8.95 7.69
CA SER A 293 3.51 -9.56 6.68
C SER A 293 3.26 -11.06 6.56
N VAL A 294 3.21 -11.75 7.69
CA VAL A 294 2.92 -13.19 7.75
C VAL A 294 1.51 -13.49 7.23
N GLY A 295 0.55 -12.61 7.56
CA GLY A 295 -0.84 -12.72 7.09
C GLY A 295 -0.96 -12.67 5.57
N VAL A 296 -0.27 -11.72 4.91
CA VAL A 296 -0.23 -11.60 3.44
C VAL A 296 0.32 -12.87 2.81
N MET A 297 1.45 -13.38 3.31
CA MET A 297 2.05 -14.62 2.81
C MET A 297 1.14 -15.82 3.05
N PHE A 298 0.56 -15.92 4.23
CA PHE A 298 -0.36 -17.00 4.59
C PHE A 298 -1.61 -16.99 3.70
N GLY A 299 -2.24 -15.84 3.50
CA GLY A 299 -3.43 -15.70 2.67
C GLY A 299 -3.20 -16.17 1.23
N GLY A 300 -2.09 -15.73 0.62
CA GLY A 300 -1.69 -16.15 -0.72
C GLY A 300 -1.44 -17.65 -0.82
N THR A 301 -0.58 -18.19 0.05
CA THR A 301 -0.22 -19.62 0.05
C THR A 301 -1.42 -20.50 0.38
N PHE A 302 -2.30 -20.09 1.29
CA PHE A 302 -3.51 -20.81 1.63
C PHE A 302 -4.51 -20.85 0.46
N SER A 303 -4.70 -19.73 -0.23
CA SER A 303 -5.51 -19.66 -1.44
C SER A 303 -5.00 -20.62 -2.52
N ASP A 304 -3.69 -20.62 -2.78
CA ASP A 304 -3.07 -21.49 -3.79
C ASP A 304 -3.11 -22.97 -3.39
N TRP A 305 -2.97 -23.27 -2.10
CA TRP A 305 -3.12 -24.62 -1.57
C TRP A 305 -4.54 -25.16 -1.77
N LEU A 306 -5.57 -24.35 -1.57
CA LEU A 306 -6.95 -24.72 -1.85
C LEU A 306 -7.17 -25.04 -3.32
N LEU A 307 -6.61 -24.22 -4.24
CA LEU A 307 -6.68 -24.46 -5.68
C LEU A 307 -6.00 -25.80 -6.06
N ARG A 308 -4.80 -26.05 -5.52
CA ARG A 308 -4.08 -27.33 -5.76
C ARG A 308 -4.84 -28.55 -5.25
N ARG A 309 -5.69 -28.39 -4.23
CA ARG A 309 -6.60 -29.43 -3.71
C ARG A 309 -7.90 -29.57 -4.51
N GLY A 310 -8.01 -28.90 -5.65
CA GLY A 310 -9.18 -29.01 -6.54
C GLY A 310 -10.42 -28.24 -6.03
N LYS A 311 -10.28 -27.34 -5.07
CA LYS A 311 -11.38 -26.44 -4.68
C LYS A 311 -11.64 -25.43 -5.78
N SER A 312 -12.92 -25.06 -5.94
CA SER A 312 -13.30 -24.04 -6.94
C SER A 312 -12.59 -22.72 -6.67
N PRO A 313 -12.26 -21.92 -7.71
CA PRO A 313 -11.70 -20.58 -7.55
C PRO A 313 -12.53 -19.71 -6.62
N ASN A 314 -13.85 -19.87 -6.64
CA ASN A 314 -14.76 -19.15 -5.76
C ASN A 314 -14.45 -19.41 -4.27
N VAL A 315 -14.30 -20.65 -3.87
CA VAL A 315 -13.93 -21.02 -2.48
C VAL A 315 -12.50 -20.61 -2.17
N ALA A 316 -11.55 -20.95 -3.07
CA ALA A 316 -10.13 -20.73 -2.82
C ALA A 316 -9.75 -19.25 -2.67
N ARG A 317 -10.42 -18.35 -3.39
CA ARG A 317 -10.18 -16.90 -3.30
C ARG A 317 -10.95 -16.23 -2.19
N LYS A 318 -12.24 -16.59 -1.98
CA LYS A 318 -13.09 -15.92 -0.99
C LYS A 318 -12.82 -16.35 0.43
N LEU A 319 -12.57 -17.64 0.67
CA LEU A 319 -12.45 -18.18 2.04
C LEU A 319 -11.36 -17.47 2.85
N PRO A 320 -10.12 -17.25 2.34
CA PRO A 320 -9.12 -16.49 3.09
C PRO A 320 -9.55 -15.06 3.39
N ILE A 321 -10.23 -14.39 2.44
CA ILE A 321 -10.68 -13.01 2.61
C ILE A 321 -11.78 -12.92 3.66
N ILE A 322 -12.80 -13.77 3.57
CA ILE A 322 -13.91 -13.81 4.54
C ILE A 322 -13.38 -14.12 5.94
N ALA A 323 -12.58 -15.18 6.07
CA ALA A 323 -11.97 -15.56 7.33
C ALA A 323 -11.08 -14.45 7.90
N GLY A 324 -10.29 -13.80 7.04
CA GLY A 324 -9.46 -12.66 7.41
C GLY A 324 -10.27 -11.49 7.92
N LEU A 325 -11.31 -11.06 7.20
CA LEU A 325 -12.15 -9.94 7.62
C LEU A 325 -12.95 -10.25 8.89
N LEU A 326 -13.49 -11.47 9.04
CA LEU A 326 -14.14 -11.90 10.27
C LEU A 326 -13.15 -11.90 11.45
N LEU A 327 -11.95 -12.40 11.25
CA LEU A 327 -10.93 -12.42 12.29
C LEU A 327 -10.41 -11.00 12.58
N ALA A 328 -10.30 -10.11 11.58
CA ALA A 328 -9.92 -8.72 11.77
C ALA A 328 -10.94 -7.95 12.64
N SER A 329 -12.23 -8.34 12.60
CA SER A 329 -13.25 -7.72 13.45
C SER A 329 -13.04 -7.95 14.95
N THR A 330 -12.21 -8.94 15.32
CA THR A 330 -11.83 -9.18 16.73
C THR A 330 -11.04 -8.03 17.35
N ILE A 331 -10.64 -7.03 16.57
CA ILE A 331 -10.01 -5.80 17.06
C ILE A 331 -10.85 -5.15 18.17
N VAL A 332 -12.17 -5.29 18.13
CA VAL A 332 -13.11 -4.78 19.15
C VAL A 332 -12.83 -5.36 20.54
N LEU A 333 -12.30 -6.57 20.62
CA LEU A 333 -11.99 -7.24 21.89
C LEU A 333 -10.91 -6.50 22.69
N ALA A 334 -10.09 -5.67 22.03
CA ALA A 334 -9.10 -4.83 22.71
C ALA A 334 -9.74 -3.83 23.70
N ASN A 335 -11.02 -3.50 23.53
CA ASN A 335 -11.78 -2.63 24.44
C ASN A 335 -12.08 -3.28 25.80
N PHE A 336 -12.10 -4.61 25.87
CA PHE A 336 -12.51 -5.37 27.06
C PHE A 336 -11.33 -5.94 27.85
N VAL A 337 -10.10 -5.64 27.41
CA VAL A 337 -8.88 -6.22 28.00
C VAL A 337 -8.02 -5.14 28.62
N GLN A 338 -7.60 -5.34 29.89
CA GLN A 338 -6.77 -4.41 30.62
C GLN A 338 -5.26 -4.59 30.32
N SER A 339 -4.81 -5.81 30.08
CA SER A 339 -3.40 -6.11 29.83
C SER A 339 -2.93 -5.55 28.49
N ASN A 340 -1.91 -4.71 28.51
CA ASN A 340 -1.29 -4.17 27.30
C ASN A 340 -0.75 -5.25 26.36
N THR A 341 -0.19 -6.35 26.92
CA THR A 341 0.29 -7.48 26.13
C THR A 341 -0.85 -8.18 25.39
N ALA A 342 -1.99 -8.39 26.07
CA ALA A 342 -3.16 -8.99 25.43
C ALA A 342 -3.79 -8.07 24.37
N VAL A 343 -3.81 -6.75 24.61
CA VAL A 343 -4.24 -5.77 23.59
C VAL A 343 -3.36 -5.87 22.35
N ILE A 344 -2.03 -5.86 22.50
CA ILE A 344 -1.12 -5.99 21.37
C ILE A 344 -1.30 -7.33 20.64
N ALA A 345 -1.54 -8.42 21.35
CA ALA A 345 -1.83 -9.72 20.75
C ALA A 345 -3.12 -9.68 19.89
N ILE A 346 -4.20 -9.08 20.41
CA ILE A 346 -5.45 -8.89 19.66
C ILE A 346 -5.24 -8.01 18.43
N LEU A 347 -4.55 -6.89 18.58
CA LEU A 347 -4.24 -5.99 17.46
C LEU A 347 -3.36 -6.67 16.42
N SER A 348 -2.37 -7.46 16.85
CA SER A 348 -1.52 -8.25 15.95
C SER A 348 -2.31 -9.31 15.20
N LEU A 349 -3.25 -9.99 15.87
CA LEU A 349 -4.15 -10.95 15.25
C LEU A 349 -5.06 -10.27 14.22
N ALA A 350 -5.63 -9.11 14.55
CA ALA A 350 -6.47 -8.35 13.63
C ALA A 350 -5.69 -7.88 12.38
N PHE A 351 -4.43 -7.50 12.56
CA PHE A 351 -3.61 -7.04 11.43
C PHE A 351 -3.05 -8.20 10.60
N PHE A 352 -2.71 -9.35 11.22
CA PHE A 352 -2.47 -10.61 10.51
C PHE A 352 -3.66 -10.97 9.62
N ALA A 353 -4.85 -10.89 10.17
CA ALA A 353 -6.09 -11.24 9.50
C ALA A 353 -6.39 -10.29 8.32
N GLN A 354 -6.13 -9.00 8.48
CA GLN A 354 -6.19 -8.02 7.40
C GLN A 354 -5.20 -8.37 6.28
N GLY A 355 -3.96 -8.74 6.64
CA GLY A 355 -2.97 -9.22 5.67
C GLY A 355 -3.45 -10.45 4.90
N MET A 356 -4.06 -11.41 5.59
CA MET A 356 -4.65 -12.61 4.97
C MET A 356 -5.77 -12.27 3.97
N ALA A 357 -6.51 -11.18 4.21
CA ALA A 357 -7.56 -10.70 3.32
C ALA A 357 -7.04 -9.92 2.10
N ALA A 358 -5.75 -9.65 1.97
CA ALA A 358 -5.16 -8.79 0.94
C ALA A 358 -5.11 -9.41 -0.48
N LEU A 359 -6.03 -10.32 -0.81
CA LEU A 359 -6.14 -10.99 -2.12
C LEU A 359 -7.00 -10.23 -3.14
N GLY A 360 -7.45 -9.03 -2.82
CA GLY A 360 -8.41 -8.28 -3.64
C GLY A 360 -7.95 -8.06 -5.09
N TRP A 361 -6.67 -7.77 -5.33
CA TRP A 361 -6.13 -7.59 -6.67
C TRP A 361 -6.19 -8.86 -7.54
N THR A 362 -6.03 -10.03 -6.93
CA THR A 362 -6.20 -11.31 -7.64
C THR A 362 -7.64 -11.47 -8.12
N LEU A 363 -8.61 -11.12 -7.28
CA LEU A 363 -10.03 -11.15 -7.66
C LEU A 363 -10.37 -10.17 -8.78
N VAL A 364 -9.80 -8.96 -8.75
CA VAL A 364 -9.97 -7.99 -9.85
C VAL A 364 -9.53 -8.59 -11.17
N SER A 365 -8.39 -9.29 -11.18
CA SER A 365 -7.87 -9.96 -12.40
C SER A 365 -8.79 -11.08 -12.87
N ASP A 366 -9.45 -11.79 -11.94
CA ASP A 366 -10.35 -12.90 -12.25
C ASP A 366 -11.70 -12.43 -12.80
N ILE A 367 -12.22 -11.26 -12.36
CA ILE A 367 -13.55 -10.76 -12.74
C ILE A 367 -13.55 -9.71 -13.84
N ALA A 368 -12.43 -9.05 -14.13
CA ALA A 368 -12.38 -7.94 -15.09
C ALA A 368 -12.82 -8.39 -16.48
N PRO A 369 -13.67 -7.61 -17.18
CA PRO A 369 -14.00 -7.86 -18.58
C PRO A 369 -12.76 -7.83 -19.47
N ASP A 370 -12.81 -8.51 -20.60
CA ASP A 370 -11.72 -8.51 -21.58
C ASP A 370 -11.41 -7.08 -22.04
N GLY A 371 -10.14 -6.71 -21.95
CA GLY A 371 -9.66 -5.37 -22.31
C GLY A 371 -9.94 -4.26 -21.27
N MET A 372 -10.63 -4.55 -20.15
CA MET A 372 -11.02 -3.55 -19.14
C MET A 372 -10.36 -3.75 -17.77
N LEU A 373 -9.31 -4.55 -17.69
CA LEU A 373 -8.60 -4.81 -16.43
C LEU A 373 -8.10 -3.50 -15.77
N GLY A 374 -7.59 -2.57 -16.57
CA GLY A 374 -7.12 -1.28 -16.07
C GLY A 374 -8.24 -0.43 -15.46
N LEU A 375 -9.41 -0.37 -16.12
CA LEU A 375 -10.57 0.38 -15.62
C LEU A 375 -11.13 -0.26 -14.34
N THR A 376 -11.29 -1.59 -14.35
CA THR A 376 -11.77 -2.36 -13.19
C THR A 376 -10.83 -2.20 -12.00
N GLY A 377 -9.52 -2.31 -12.23
CA GLY A 377 -8.49 -2.07 -11.21
C GLY A 377 -8.46 -0.63 -10.71
N GLY A 378 -8.71 0.35 -11.59
CA GLY A 378 -8.84 1.75 -11.20
C GLY A 378 -10.00 2.00 -10.24
N ILE A 379 -11.18 1.45 -10.53
CA ILE A 379 -12.35 1.55 -9.64
C ILE A 379 -12.07 0.90 -8.28
N PHE A 380 -11.47 -0.29 -8.29
CA PHE A 380 -11.07 -1.00 -7.08
C PHE A 380 -10.06 -0.19 -6.24
N ASN A 381 -9.08 0.43 -6.89
CA ASN A 381 -8.09 1.27 -6.21
C ASN A 381 -8.70 2.55 -5.61
N VAL A 382 -9.68 3.15 -6.28
CA VAL A 382 -10.45 4.28 -5.70
C VAL A 382 -11.15 3.84 -4.42
N ALA A 383 -11.80 2.68 -4.39
CA ALA A 383 -12.44 2.15 -3.20
C ALA A 383 -11.42 1.92 -2.06
N ALA A 384 -10.23 1.40 -2.36
CA ALA A 384 -9.14 1.26 -1.41
C ALA A 384 -8.72 2.60 -0.78
N ASN A 385 -8.58 3.63 -1.61
CA ASN A 385 -8.13 4.95 -1.17
C ASN A 385 -9.23 5.76 -0.46
N LEU A 386 -10.51 5.49 -0.70
CA LEU A 386 -11.61 6.05 0.09
C LEU A 386 -11.48 5.71 1.58
N ALA A 387 -10.94 4.54 1.92
CA ALA A 387 -10.65 4.19 3.31
C ALA A 387 -9.64 5.17 3.93
N GLY A 388 -8.63 5.60 3.18
CA GLY A 388 -7.66 6.62 3.61
C GLY A 388 -8.27 8.00 3.84
N ILE A 389 -9.43 8.28 3.25
CA ILE A 389 -10.19 9.51 3.47
C ILE A 389 -11.14 9.35 4.67
N ILE A 390 -12.00 8.34 4.62
CA ILE A 390 -13.13 8.18 5.55
C ILE A 390 -12.67 7.73 6.93
N THR A 391 -11.77 6.75 7.00
CA THR A 391 -11.37 6.13 8.26
C THR A 391 -10.73 7.11 9.25
N PRO A 392 -9.72 7.93 8.86
CA PRO A 392 -9.14 8.87 9.81
C PRO A 392 -10.13 9.94 10.27
N LEU A 393 -11.02 10.39 9.37
CA LEU A 393 -12.05 11.38 9.69
C LEU A 393 -13.05 10.83 10.73
N VAL A 394 -13.59 9.64 10.49
CA VAL A 394 -14.59 9.02 11.38
C VAL A 394 -13.97 8.73 12.75
N ILE A 395 -12.76 8.17 12.80
CA ILE A 395 -12.06 7.93 14.07
C ILE A 395 -11.80 9.25 14.79
N GLY A 396 -11.33 10.28 14.09
CA GLY A 396 -11.08 11.60 14.66
C GLY A 396 -12.34 12.23 15.26
N LEU A 397 -13.49 12.13 14.58
CA LEU A 397 -14.77 12.60 15.07
C LEU A 397 -15.24 11.83 16.30
N ILE A 398 -15.13 10.49 16.28
CA ILE A 398 -15.50 9.64 17.43
C ILE A 398 -14.65 10.00 18.65
N VAL A 399 -13.33 10.05 18.50
CA VAL A 399 -12.39 10.37 19.59
C VAL A 399 -12.60 11.79 20.10
N SER A 400 -12.86 12.75 19.22
CA SER A 400 -13.14 14.13 19.60
C SER A 400 -14.44 14.26 20.40
N ALA A 401 -15.47 13.48 20.06
CA ALA A 401 -16.77 13.51 20.72
C ALA A 401 -16.80 12.72 22.05
N THR A 402 -16.04 11.64 22.14
CA THR A 402 -16.12 10.69 23.28
C THR A 402 -14.92 10.74 24.21
N GLY A 403 -13.79 11.31 23.76
CA GLY A 403 -12.52 11.25 24.48
C GLY A 403 -11.89 9.86 24.55
N SER A 404 -12.42 8.86 23.83
CA SER A 404 -11.97 7.46 23.92
C SER A 404 -11.90 6.78 22.55
N PHE A 405 -11.05 5.78 22.43
CA PHE A 405 -10.90 4.95 21.23
C PHE A 405 -11.86 3.75 21.18
N VAL A 406 -12.71 3.54 22.20
CA VAL A 406 -13.67 2.41 22.24
C VAL A 406 -14.56 2.38 21.00
N GLY A 407 -15.17 3.52 20.66
CA GLY A 407 -15.98 3.66 19.45
C GLY A 407 -15.18 3.54 18.16
N ALA A 408 -13.91 3.98 18.16
CA ALA A 408 -13.02 3.87 16.99
C ALA A 408 -12.70 2.40 16.67
N LEU A 409 -12.33 1.59 17.65
CA LEU A 409 -12.11 0.15 17.46
C LEU A 409 -13.40 -0.58 17.07
N ALA A 410 -14.55 -0.19 17.65
CA ALA A 410 -15.85 -0.71 17.25
C ALA A 410 -16.16 -0.39 15.79
N PHE A 411 -15.90 0.83 15.32
CA PHE A 411 -16.06 1.23 13.92
C PHE A 411 -15.23 0.34 12.98
N ILE A 412 -13.94 0.12 13.28
CA ILE A 412 -13.07 -0.75 12.46
C ILE A 412 -13.60 -2.18 12.43
N GLY A 413 -14.03 -2.72 13.58
CA GLY A 413 -14.60 -4.06 13.66
C GLY A 413 -15.90 -4.21 12.86
N VAL A 414 -16.80 -3.23 12.93
CA VAL A 414 -18.05 -3.21 12.15
C VAL A 414 -17.77 -3.12 10.66
N ILE A 415 -16.85 -2.27 10.25
CA ILE A 415 -16.46 -2.17 8.82
C ILE A 415 -15.86 -3.49 8.32
N ALA A 416 -15.04 -4.18 9.13
CA ALA A 416 -14.51 -5.49 8.78
C ALA A 416 -15.65 -6.54 8.62
N LEU A 417 -16.65 -6.53 9.49
CA LEU A 417 -17.84 -7.40 9.37
C LEU A 417 -18.65 -7.07 8.10
N ILE A 418 -18.85 -5.79 7.78
CA ILE A 418 -19.50 -5.36 6.53
C ILE A 418 -18.73 -5.87 5.32
N GLY A 419 -17.38 -5.78 5.34
CA GLY A 419 -16.53 -6.33 4.31
C GLY A 419 -16.69 -7.85 4.15
N ALA A 420 -16.71 -8.61 5.25
CA ALA A 420 -16.94 -10.06 5.25
C ALA A 420 -18.33 -10.40 4.69
N ALA A 421 -19.36 -9.71 5.16
CA ALA A 421 -20.73 -9.86 4.68
C ALA A 421 -20.86 -9.56 3.19
N SER A 422 -20.14 -8.57 2.70
CA SER A 422 -20.08 -8.26 1.27
C SER A 422 -19.57 -9.43 0.43
N TYR A 423 -18.50 -10.11 0.87
CA TYR A 423 -17.99 -11.30 0.18
C TYR A 423 -18.93 -12.50 0.25
N ILE A 424 -19.69 -12.64 1.35
CA ILE A 424 -20.65 -13.73 1.53
C ILE A 424 -21.90 -13.51 0.69
N PHE A 425 -22.49 -12.31 0.75
CA PHE A 425 -23.85 -12.05 0.23
C PHE A 425 -23.85 -11.26 -1.09
N VAL A 426 -22.87 -10.36 -1.33
CA VAL A 426 -22.90 -9.44 -2.46
C VAL A 426 -22.07 -9.95 -3.64
N VAL A 427 -20.82 -10.39 -3.41
CA VAL A 427 -19.88 -10.76 -4.49
C VAL A 427 -20.43 -11.90 -5.37
N GLY A 428 -21.19 -12.86 -4.82
CA GLY A 428 -21.69 -13.99 -5.61
C GLY A 428 -20.53 -14.86 -6.16
N ASP A 429 -20.71 -15.52 -7.30
CA ASP A 429 -19.69 -16.34 -7.93
C ASP A 429 -18.62 -15.49 -8.60
N ILE A 430 -17.35 -15.90 -8.46
CA ILE A 430 -16.23 -15.27 -9.15
C ILE A 430 -16.22 -15.77 -10.60
N LYS A 431 -16.71 -14.92 -11.49
CA LYS A 431 -16.75 -15.14 -12.94
C LYS A 431 -16.39 -13.84 -13.63
N ARG A 432 -15.78 -13.94 -14.81
CA ARG A 432 -15.50 -12.76 -15.62
C ARG A 432 -16.79 -12.02 -15.95
N ILE A 433 -16.81 -10.72 -15.74
CA ILE A 433 -17.96 -9.86 -16.02
C ILE A 433 -18.11 -9.72 -17.53
N THR A 434 -19.32 -9.95 -18.04
CA THR A 434 -19.71 -9.67 -19.43
C THR A 434 -20.57 -8.41 -19.43
N LEU A 435 -20.15 -7.38 -20.20
CA LEU A 435 -20.83 -6.08 -20.32
C LEU A 435 -21.77 -6.04 -21.53
#